data_ef5dda0a7ab3f900620e2792b4347acd
#
_entry.id   ef5dda0a7ab3f900620e2792b4347acd
#
_cell.length_a   1.000
_cell.length_b   1.000
_cell.length_c   1.000
_cell.angle_alpha   90.00
_cell.angle_beta   90.00
_cell.angle_gamma   90.00
#
_symmetry.space_group_name_H-M   'P 1'
#
loop_
_entity.id
_entity.type
_entity.pdbx_description
1 polymer ?
#
loop_
_entity_poly.entity_id
_entity_poly.type
_entity_poly.pdbx_seq_one_letter_code
_entity_poly.pdbx_strand_id
1 'polypeptide(L)'
;MRLVALSLMLLAAVLPFDAHAKTTDRNQPMDVEADRTDAEIGDDGEAVLTGNVLITQGTLQVGADRATIHRQAGEISQVVLTGAPATLKQVNDNGETMNAHASQIVYTLSSDLIVLSGAVVIEQPRGTLRGETIKYDLKTGHLDGGGDGSRVKMRIMPKTAGG
;
A
#
# COMPACT_ATOMS: atom_id res chain seq x y z
N MET A 1 43.77 7.25 -54.59
CA MET A 1 43.66 7.56 -53.17
C MET A 1 42.23 7.88 -52.87
N ARG A 2 41.51 6.93 -52.23
CA ARG A 2 40.14 7.11 -51.78
C ARG A 2 40.13 6.92 -50.26
N LEU A 3 39.95 8.03 -49.54
CA LEU A 3 39.76 8.02 -48.09
C LEU A 3 38.35 7.48 -47.77
N VAL A 4 38.29 6.35 -47.10
CA VAL A 4 37.05 5.82 -46.50
C VAL A 4 36.98 6.36 -45.07
N ALA A 5 36.08 7.32 -44.86
CA ALA A 5 35.77 7.84 -43.53
C ALA A 5 34.92 6.82 -42.80
N LEU A 6 35.47 6.20 -41.76
CA LEU A 6 34.75 5.26 -40.84
C LEU A 6 33.97 6.08 -39.83
N SER A 7 32.66 6.22 -40.06
CA SER A 7 31.75 6.90 -39.13
C SER A 7 31.39 5.95 -37.98
N LEU A 8 31.99 6.13 -36.81
CA LEU A 8 31.72 5.39 -35.60
C LEU A 8 30.42 5.93 -34.97
N MET A 9 29.32 5.25 -35.23
CA MET A 9 28.01 5.58 -34.67
C MET A 9 27.94 5.08 -33.23
N LEU A 10 28.14 5.99 -32.27
CA LEU A 10 28.01 5.73 -30.83
C LEU A 10 26.52 5.53 -30.47
N LEU A 11 26.09 4.28 -30.44
CA LEU A 11 24.75 3.91 -30.00
C LEU A 11 24.67 4.05 -28.47
N ALA A 12 24.17 5.19 -27.99
CA ALA A 12 23.88 5.40 -26.59
C ALA A 12 22.71 4.46 -26.18
N ALA A 13 23.02 3.38 -25.50
CA ALA A 13 22.03 2.51 -24.87
C ALA A 13 21.37 3.27 -23.72
N VAL A 14 20.17 3.80 -23.97
CA VAL A 14 19.29 4.31 -22.94
C VAL A 14 18.74 3.08 -22.21
N LEU A 15 19.29 2.75 -21.05
CA LEU A 15 18.75 1.76 -20.15
C LEU A 15 17.45 2.33 -19.56
N PRO A 16 16.29 1.67 -19.72
CA PRO A 16 15.09 2.07 -19.00
C PRO A 16 15.36 1.83 -17.51
N PHE A 17 15.29 2.88 -16.71
CA PHE A 17 15.17 2.76 -15.26
C PHE A 17 13.75 2.31 -14.97
N ASP A 18 13.55 1.00 -14.91
CA ASP A 18 12.32 0.43 -14.38
C ASP A 18 12.26 0.71 -12.87
N ALA A 19 11.56 1.76 -12.49
CA ALA A 19 11.18 2.01 -11.11
C ALA A 19 10.06 1.03 -10.73
N HIS A 20 10.43 -0.20 -10.40
CA HIS A 20 9.49 -1.21 -9.92
C HIS A 20 9.19 -0.92 -8.44
N ALA A 21 8.00 -0.39 -8.14
CA ALA A 21 7.41 -0.54 -6.82
C ALA A 21 7.31 -2.03 -6.51
N LYS A 22 7.60 -2.47 -5.26
CA LYS A 22 7.67 -3.89 -4.89
C LYS A 22 6.42 -4.67 -5.31
N THR A 23 6.42 -5.14 -6.53
CA THR A 23 5.47 -6.11 -7.07
C THR A 23 5.53 -7.46 -6.34
N THR A 24 6.57 -7.69 -5.56
CA THR A 24 6.82 -8.96 -4.85
C THR A 24 5.85 -9.20 -3.71
N ASP A 25 5.42 -8.18 -2.98
CA ASP A 25 4.56 -8.36 -1.80
C ASP A 25 3.17 -8.91 -2.18
N ARG A 26 2.60 -8.44 -3.28
CA ARG A 26 1.28 -8.88 -3.77
C ARG A 26 1.22 -10.33 -4.22
N ASN A 27 2.34 -10.91 -4.56
CA ASN A 27 2.47 -12.31 -4.95
C ASN A 27 2.80 -13.22 -3.76
N GLN A 28 2.96 -12.65 -2.56
CA GLN A 28 3.16 -13.41 -1.33
C GLN A 28 1.81 -13.91 -0.78
N PRO A 29 1.79 -15.04 -0.09
CA PRO A 29 0.62 -15.46 0.66
C PRO A 29 0.14 -14.37 1.60
N MET A 30 -1.18 -14.27 1.76
CA MET A 30 -1.79 -13.42 2.78
C MET A 30 -2.09 -14.29 4.01
N ASP A 31 -1.43 -13.99 5.11
CA ASP A 31 -1.68 -14.63 6.40
C ASP A 31 -2.59 -13.75 7.24
N VAL A 32 -3.56 -14.36 7.93
CA VAL A 32 -4.56 -13.68 8.75
C VAL A 32 -4.64 -14.33 10.10
N GLU A 33 -4.45 -13.54 11.15
CA GLU A 33 -4.55 -13.95 12.55
C GLU A 33 -5.62 -13.11 13.27
N ALA A 34 -6.38 -13.71 14.19
CA ALA A 34 -7.36 -13.05 15.04
C ALA A 34 -7.70 -13.92 16.25
N ASP A 35 -8.25 -13.30 17.31
CA ASP A 35 -8.71 -14.05 18.49
C ASP A 35 -9.94 -14.91 18.18
N ARG A 36 -10.79 -14.43 17.25
CA ARG A 36 -12.04 -15.10 16.85
C ARG A 36 -12.33 -14.91 15.38
N THR A 37 -12.84 -15.97 14.76
CA THR A 37 -13.33 -15.96 13.39
C THR A 37 -14.75 -16.51 13.32
N ASP A 38 -15.58 -15.91 12.46
CA ASP A 38 -16.89 -16.38 12.03
C ASP A 38 -16.93 -16.28 10.51
N ALA A 39 -17.04 -17.41 9.82
CA ALA A 39 -16.85 -17.46 8.38
C ALA A 39 -17.89 -18.36 7.72
N GLU A 40 -18.47 -17.87 6.63
CA GLU A 40 -19.25 -18.66 5.71
C GLU A 40 -18.35 -19.35 4.68
N ILE A 41 -18.48 -20.67 4.56
CA ILE A 41 -17.72 -21.45 3.60
C ILE A 41 -18.50 -21.48 2.28
N GLY A 42 -18.01 -20.75 1.27
CA GLY A 42 -18.64 -20.67 -0.05
C GLY A 42 -17.79 -19.81 -1.00
N ASP A 43 -18.12 -19.85 -2.28
CA ASP A 43 -17.43 -19.07 -3.32
C ASP A 43 -17.72 -17.57 -3.18
N ASP A 44 -18.94 -17.23 -2.76
CA ASP A 44 -19.36 -15.87 -2.43
C ASP A 44 -19.73 -15.86 -0.95
N GLY A 45 -18.80 -15.46 -0.09
CA GLY A 45 -18.98 -15.51 1.35
C GLY A 45 -18.27 -14.37 2.06
N GLU A 46 -18.59 -14.26 3.34
CA GLU A 46 -17.97 -13.29 4.23
C GLU A 46 -17.32 -14.01 5.41
N ALA A 47 -16.13 -13.57 5.77
CA ALA A 47 -15.49 -13.96 7.01
C ALA A 47 -15.29 -12.74 7.89
N VAL A 48 -15.74 -12.83 9.13
CA VAL A 48 -15.59 -11.79 10.14
C VAL A 48 -14.58 -12.25 11.18
N LEU A 49 -13.52 -11.45 11.35
CA LEU A 49 -12.48 -11.66 12.35
C LEU A 49 -12.59 -10.58 13.42
N THR A 50 -12.37 -10.94 14.67
CA THR A 50 -12.53 -10.02 15.80
C THR A 50 -11.44 -10.27 16.84
N GLY A 51 -10.90 -9.19 17.36
CA GLY A 51 -9.86 -9.17 18.39
C GLY A 51 -8.48 -9.41 17.85
N ASN A 52 -7.56 -8.50 18.10
CA ASN A 52 -6.16 -8.56 17.73
C ASN A 52 -5.91 -9.02 16.28
N VAL A 53 -6.73 -8.51 15.35
CA VAL A 53 -6.60 -8.90 13.94
C VAL A 53 -5.28 -8.41 13.39
N LEU A 54 -4.50 -9.32 12.81
CA LEU A 54 -3.26 -9.05 12.09
C LEU A 54 -3.32 -9.70 10.71
N ILE A 55 -3.15 -8.90 9.67
CA ILE A 55 -3.03 -9.37 8.28
C ILE A 55 -1.62 -9.04 7.80
N THR A 56 -0.95 -10.02 7.21
CA THR A 56 0.38 -9.83 6.64
C THR A 56 0.42 -10.36 5.20
N GLN A 57 1.09 -9.61 4.32
CA GLN A 57 1.36 -10.01 2.94
C GLN A 57 2.69 -9.38 2.50
N GLY A 58 3.74 -10.19 2.44
CA GLY A 58 5.09 -9.70 2.23
C GLY A 58 5.51 -8.70 3.32
N THR A 59 5.82 -7.45 2.96
CA THR A 59 6.17 -6.39 3.93
C THR A 59 4.95 -5.63 4.47
N LEU A 60 3.78 -5.82 3.85
CA LEU A 60 2.54 -5.21 4.31
C LEU A 60 2.05 -5.90 5.59
N GLN A 61 1.78 -5.11 6.61
CA GLN A 61 1.19 -5.54 7.88
C GLN A 61 0.02 -4.61 8.21
N VAL A 62 -1.14 -5.16 8.49
CA VAL A 62 -2.33 -4.38 8.87
C VAL A 62 -2.89 -4.94 10.16
N GLY A 63 -2.99 -4.10 11.18
CA GLY A 63 -3.57 -4.42 12.48
C GLY A 63 -4.91 -3.74 12.68
N ALA A 64 -5.88 -4.44 13.30
CA ALA A 64 -7.22 -3.91 13.55
C ALA A 64 -7.92 -4.61 14.73
N ASP A 65 -9.02 -4.03 15.20
CA ASP A 65 -9.89 -4.69 16.19
C ASP A 65 -10.85 -5.67 15.52
N ARG A 66 -11.21 -5.38 14.25
CA ARG A 66 -12.12 -6.20 13.45
C ARG A 66 -11.71 -6.15 11.98
N ALA A 67 -11.83 -7.27 11.30
CA ALA A 67 -11.75 -7.35 9.84
C ALA A 67 -12.97 -8.11 9.28
N THR A 68 -13.43 -7.65 8.13
CA THR A 68 -14.42 -8.34 7.31
C THR A 68 -13.77 -8.64 5.97
N ILE A 69 -13.70 -9.92 5.61
CA ILE A 69 -13.12 -10.39 4.37
C ILE A 69 -14.26 -10.80 3.44
N HIS A 70 -14.40 -10.13 2.31
CA HIS A 70 -15.38 -10.47 1.28
C HIS A 70 -14.73 -11.33 0.21
N ARG A 71 -15.40 -12.42 -0.15
CA ARG A 71 -15.02 -13.31 -1.24
C ARG A 71 -15.98 -13.16 -2.40
N GLN A 72 -15.47 -13.31 -3.59
CA GLN A 72 -16.24 -13.35 -4.84
C GLN A 72 -15.61 -14.36 -5.78
N ALA A 73 -16.41 -15.28 -6.30
CA ALA A 73 -15.96 -16.36 -7.18
C ALA A 73 -14.77 -17.16 -6.60
N GLY A 74 -14.79 -17.44 -5.29
CA GLY A 74 -13.76 -18.20 -4.60
C GLY A 74 -12.51 -17.41 -4.19
N GLU A 75 -12.35 -16.17 -4.63
CA GLU A 75 -11.20 -15.32 -4.32
C GLU A 75 -11.55 -14.20 -3.34
N ILE A 76 -10.55 -13.72 -2.60
CA ILE A 76 -10.73 -12.54 -1.74
C ILE A 76 -10.81 -11.31 -2.65
N SER A 77 -11.93 -10.59 -2.59
CA SER A 77 -12.17 -9.39 -3.39
C SER A 77 -11.86 -8.11 -2.61
N GLN A 78 -12.24 -8.07 -1.33
CA GLN A 78 -12.06 -6.91 -0.48
C GLN A 78 -11.85 -7.31 0.98
N VAL A 79 -11.05 -6.54 1.69
CA VAL A 79 -10.88 -6.63 3.14
C VAL A 79 -11.18 -5.27 3.76
N VAL A 80 -12.11 -5.23 4.71
CA VAL A 80 -12.48 -4.04 5.47
C VAL A 80 -12.01 -4.21 6.91
N LEU A 81 -11.13 -3.32 7.35
CA LEU A 81 -10.56 -3.33 8.70
C LEU A 81 -11.01 -2.09 9.46
N THR A 82 -11.39 -2.27 10.71
CA THR A 82 -11.78 -1.19 11.63
C THR A 82 -11.04 -1.33 12.95
N GLY A 83 -10.66 -0.19 13.53
CA GLY A 83 -9.97 -0.16 14.81
C GLY A 83 -9.89 1.25 15.38
N ALA A 84 -9.40 1.35 16.61
CA ALA A 84 -9.27 2.61 17.33
C ALA A 84 -7.79 2.87 17.77
N PRO A 85 -6.84 3.02 16.83
CA PRO A 85 -6.95 2.99 15.36
C PRO A 85 -6.67 1.60 14.75
N ALA A 86 -7.12 1.40 13.50
CA ALA A 86 -6.51 0.42 12.61
C ALA A 86 -5.15 0.96 12.11
N THR A 87 -4.17 0.09 11.95
CA THR A 87 -2.79 0.45 11.61
C THR A 87 -2.33 -0.27 10.34
N LEU A 88 -1.48 0.39 9.57
CA LEU A 88 -0.84 -0.18 8.39
C LEU A 88 0.65 0.12 8.43
N LYS A 89 1.46 -0.87 8.13
CA LYS A 89 2.92 -0.73 7.96
C LYS A 89 3.33 -1.41 6.67
N GLN A 90 4.21 -0.78 5.91
CA GLN A 90 4.79 -1.34 4.70
C GLN A 90 6.22 -0.83 4.52
N VAL A 91 7.08 -1.65 3.93
CA VAL A 91 8.43 -1.25 3.50
C VAL A 91 8.42 -1.11 1.99
N ASN A 92 8.86 0.05 1.47
CA ASN A 92 8.96 0.28 0.03
C ASN A 92 10.23 -0.35 -0.56
N ASP A 93 10.42 -0.25 -1.88
CA ASP A 93 11.58 -0.80 -2.57
C ASP A 93 12.92 -0.19 -2.17
N ASN A 94 12.89 1.04 -1.65
CA ASN A 94 14.07 1.71 -1.13
C ASN A 94 14.43 1.30 0.31
N GLY A 95 13.65 0.37 0.90
CA GLY A 95 13.81 -0.04 2.30
C GLY A 95 13.24 0.97 3.31
N GLU A 96 12.51 1.99 2.85
CA GLU A 96 11.88 2.98 3.73
C GLU A 96 10.55 2.46 4.26
N THR A 97 10.34 2.60 5.55
CA THR A 97 9.09 2.19 6.20
C THR A 97 8.06 3.32 6.12
N MET A 98 6.86 2.96 5.68
CA MET A 98 5.65 3.75 5.80
C MET A 98 4.80 3.17 6.93
N ASN A 99 4.37 4.02 7.85
CA ASN A 99 3.37 3.69 8.87
C ASN A 99 2.14 4.55 8.64
N ALA A 100 0.95 3.96 8.77
CA ALA A 100 -0.29 4.70 8.71
C ALA A 100 -1.25 4.22 9.79
N HIS A 101 -2.17 5.11 10.18
CA HIS A 101 -3.30 4.74 11.00
C HIS A 101 -4.56 5.51 10.57
N ALA A 102 -5.70 4.89 10.80
CA ALA A 102 -7.02 5.39 10.44
C ALA A 102 -8.10 4.69 11.29
N SER A 103 -9.32 5.18 11.29
CA SER A 103 -10.43 4.46 11.90
C SER A 103 -10.85 3.24 11.08
N GLN A 104 -10.70 3.33 9.75
CA GLN A 104 -11.02 2.27 8.82
C GLN A 104 -9.98 2.18 7.70
N ILE A 105 -9.67 0.96 7.30
CA ILE A 105 -8.81 0.65 6.14
C ILE A 105 -9.59 -0.33 5.26
N VAL A 106 -9.75 0.00 3.99
CA VAL A 106 -10.39 -0.87 3.00
C VAL A 106 -9.37 -1.22 1.93
N TYR A 107 -9.05 -2.50 1.79
CA TYR A 107 -8.18 -3.01 0.74
C TYR A 107 -9.00 -3.73 -0.32
N THR A 108 -8.99 -3.22 -1.55
CA THR A 108 -9.60 -3.83 -2.73
C THR A 108 -8.51 -4.53 -3.54
N LEU A 109 -8.51 -5.87 -3.51
CA LEU A 109 -7.42 -6.67 -4.06
C LEU A 109 -7.34 -6.59 -5.59
N SER A 110 -8.48 -6.55 -6.26
CA SER A 110 -8.54 -6.49 -7.74
C SER A 110 -7.88 -5.24 -8.35
N SER A 111 -7.86 -4.14 -7.60
CA SER A 111 -7.28 -2.86 -8.02
C SER A 111 -5.99 -2.49 -7.32
N ASP A 112 -5.54 -3.30 -6.35
CA ASP A 112 -4.40 -2.99 -5.47
C ASP A 112 -4.54 -1.64 -4.75
N LEU A 113 -5.78 -1.26 -4.43
CA LEU A 113 -6.10 0.03 -3.83
C LEU A 113 -6.44 -0.12 -2.35
N ILE A 114 -5.76 0.67 -1.52
CA ILE A 114 -6.11 0.84 -0.10
C ILE A 114 -6.73 2.22 0.09
N VAL A 115 -7.89 2.27 0.75
CA VAL A 115 -8.55 3.49 1.18
C VAL A 115 -8.50 3.56 2.70
N LEU A 116 -7.86 4.58 3.22
CA LEU A 116 -7.82 4.89 4.65
C LEU A 116 -8.83 6.01 4.94
N SER A 117 -9.62 5.87 5.99
CA SER A 117 -10.68 6.83 6.36
C SER A 117 -10.74 7.03 7.87
N GLY A 118 -11.04 8.26 8.29
CA GLY A 118 -11.19 8.67 9.68
C GLY A 118 -9.88 8.97 10.37
N ALA A 119 -9.58 10.26 10.55
CA ALA A 119 -8.39 10.78 11.23
C ALA A 119 -7.08 10.15 10.70
N VAL A 120 -6.95 10.06 9.39
CA VAL A 120 -5.82 9.39 8.73
C VAL A 120 -4.51 10.13 9.00
N VAL A 121 -3.49 9.38 9.39
CA VAL A 121 -2.10 9.86 9.45
C VAL A 121 -1.21 8.84 8.76
N ILE A 122 -0.39 9.31 7.83
CA ILE A 122 0.66 8.52 7.16
C ILE A 122 2.00 9.15 7.46
N GLU A 123 2.92 8.34 7.97
CA GLU A 123 4.27 8.74 8.34
C GLU A 123 5.29 8.00 7.48
N GLN A 124 6.18 8.77 6.88
CA GLN A 124 7.32 8.29 6.09
C GLN A 124 8.59 9.02 6.57
N PRO A 125 9.81 8.52 6.27
CA PRO A 125 11.05 9.18 6.69
C PRO A 125 11.15 10.65 6.24
N ARG A 126 10.49 10.98 5.12
CA ARG A 126 10.51 12.32 4.53
C ARG A 126 9.36 13.23 4.93
N GLY A 127 8.41 12.75 5.73
CA GLY A 127 7.30 13.60 6.14
C GLY A 127 6.08 12.86 6.64
N THR A 128 5.08 13.66 6.93
CA THR A 128 3.79 13.18 7.44
C THR A 128 2.66 13.77 6.60
N LEU A 129 1.70 12.92 6.23
CA LEU A 129 0.46 13.29 5.55
C LEU A 129 -0.72 13.04 6.50
N ARG A 130 -1.63 14.01 6.61
CA ARG A 130 -2.84 13.90 7.45
C ARG A 130 -4.06 14.31 6.65
N GLY A 131 -5.16 13.58 6.79
CA GLY A 131 -6.42 13.88 6.11
C GLY A 131 -7.59 13.07 6.69
N GLU A 132 -8.77 13.27 6.15
CA GLU A 132 -9.95 12.47 6.52
C GLU A 132 -10.01 11.19 5.70
N THR A 133 -9.71 11.29 4.40
CA THR A 133 -9.65 10.15 3.49
C THR A 133 -8.38 10.24 2.64
N ILE A 134 -7.63 9.14 2.58
CA ILE A 134 -6.44 9.01 1.74
C ILE A 134 -6.51 7.66 1.02
N LYS A 135 -6.29 7.70 -0.30
CA LYS A 135 -6.17 6.54 -1.16
C LYS A 135 -4.69 6.23 -1.38
N TYR A 136 -4.34 4.97 -1.27
CA TYR A 136 -2.98 4.48 -1.50
C TYR A 136 -3.00 3.37 -2.54
N ASP A 137 -2.37 3.60 -3.67
CA ASP A 137 -2.18 2.63 -4.74
C ASP A 137 -0.90 1.84 -4.45
N LEU A 138 -1.06 0.54 -4.14
CA LEU A 138 0.04 -0.36 -3.82
C LEU A 138 0.95 -0.66 -5.01
N LYS A 139 0.43 -0.49 -6.23
CA LYS A 139 1.15 -0.76 -7.47
C LYS A 139 2.16 0.33 -7.79
N THR A 140 1.75 1.57 -7.60
CA THR A 140 2.52 2.75 -7.97
C THR A 140 3.16 3.46 -6.77
N GLY A 141 2.71 3.14 -5.54
CA GLY A 141 3.08 3.89 -4.33
C GLY A 141 2.44 5.28 -4.25
N HIS A 142 1.45 5.57 -5.12
CA HIS A 142 0.79 6.87 -5.18
C HIS A 142 -0.17 7.06 -4.02
N LEU A 143 -0.11 8.24 -3.40
CA LEU A 143 -1.01 8.69 -2.36
C LEU A 143 -1.87 9.83 -2.92
N ASP A 144 -3.19 9.68 -2.83
CA ASP A 144 -4.18 10.69 -3.20
C ASP A 144 -5.07 11.00 -2.00
N GLY A 145 -5.20 12.27 -1.66
CA GLY A 145 -5.97 12.70 -0.49
C GLY A 145 -6.66 14.04 -0.71
N GLY A 146 -7.82 14.19 -0.11
CA GLY A 146 -8.69 15.36 -0.27
C GLY A 146 -9.66 15.18 -1.44
N GLY A 147 -10.28 16.28 -1.89
CA GLY A 147 -11.24 16.25 -2.99
C GLY A 147 -12.70 15.99 -2.58
N ASP A 148 -12.91 15.60 -1.34
CA ASP A 148 -14.24 15.37 -0.71
C ASP A 148 -14.72 16.58 0.14
N GLY A 149 -14.03 17.72 0.02
CA GLY A 149 -14.24 18.90 0.85
C GLY A 149 -13.37 18.90 2.13
N SER A 150 -12.68 17.83 2.43
CA SER A 150 -11.72 17.75 3.54
C SER A 150 -10.37 18.35 3.15
N ARG A 151 -9.62 18.83 4.14
CA ARG A 151 -8.28 19.40 3.94
C ARG A 151 -7.22 18.37 4.26
N VAL A 152 -6.25 18.26 3.36
CA VAL A 152 -5.03 17.49 3.59
C VAL A 152 -3.93 18.40 4.14
N LYS A 153 -3.20 17.93 5.14
CA LYS A 153 -2.02 18.60 5.70
C LYS A 153 -0.80 17.74 5.45
N MET A 154 0.21 18.33 4.82
CA MET A 154 1.49 17.66 4.58
C MET A 154 2.62 18.41 5.29
N ARG A 155 3.48 17.68 5.99
CA ARG A 155 4.75 18.17 6.51
C ARG A 155 5.86 17.45 5.77
N ILE A 156 6.77 18.19 5.16
CA ILE A 156 7.93 17.66 4.44
C ILE A 156 9.18 18.01 5.24
N MET A 157 10.01 17.01 5.52
CA MET A 157 11.32 17.23 6.14
C MET A 157 12.33 17.61 5.06
N PRO A 158 13.13 18.67 5.24
CA PRO A 158 14.21 18.98 4.32
C PRO A 158 15.21 17.81 4.29
N LYS A 159 15.78 17.57 3.12
CA LYS A 159 16.89 16.62 3.00
C LYS A 159 18.03 17.14 3.88
N THR A 160 18.36 16.43 4.94
CA THR A 160 19.58 16.72 5.71
C THR A 160 20.73 16.61 4.74
N ALA A 161 21.47 17.70 4.54
CA ALA A 161 22.72 17.67 3.81
C ALA A 161 23.61 16.69 4.58
N GLY A 162 23.76 15.49 4.02
CA GLY A 162 24.61 14.47 4.59
C GLY A 162 26.03 15.01 4.63
N GLY A 163 26.64 14.93 5.80
CA GLY A 163 28.07 15.10 5.93
C GLY A 163 28.84 13.97 5.23
#